data_a89207da257684a90ab9cf2221416ea9
#
_entry.id   a89207da257684a90ab9cf2221416ea9
#
_cell.length_a   1.000
_cell.length_b   1.000
_cell.length_c   1.000
_cell.angle_alpha   90.00
_cell.angle_beta   90.00
_cell.angle_gamma   90.00
#
_symmetry.space_group_name_H-M   'P 1'
#
loop_
_entity.id
_entity.type
_entity.pdbx_description
1 polymer ?
#
loop_
_entity_poly.entity_id
_entity_poly.type
_entity_poly.pdbx_seq_one_letter_code
_entity_poly.pdbx_strand_id
1 'polypeptide(L)'
;PTLRWREGETVTIRVTNKLREATSIHWHGIILPYQMDGVPGISFAGIPPGETFTYRFKVQQSGSYWYHSHSGMQELTGMYGAIIIDPAGPETIRADRDHVVLFSDWTDEDPMRVFAKLKVQGDYYNYNQPTVFDFFRDASRDGVSAALDKRKMWNEMRMNPTDLADLSSATLTYLANGVTPAGNWTALFRPGERVRLRMVLSLI
;
A
#
# COMPACT_ATOMS: atom_id res chain seq x y z
N PRO A 1 -9.74 -8.52 -2.82
CA PRO A 1 -11.16 -8.08 -2.81
C PRO A 1 -11.44 -7.13 -1.65
N THR A 2 -12.48 -6.28 -1.79
CA THR A 2 -12.94 -5.43 -0.70
C THR A 2 -13.87 -6.22 0.21
N LEU A 3 -13.59 -6.23 1.51
CA LEU A 3 -14.48 -6.75 2.55
C LEU A 3 -15.37 -5.62 3.05
N ARG A 4 -16.64 -5.91 3.33
CA ARG A 4 -17.57 -4.92 3.88
C ARG A 4 -18.31 -5.51 5.06
N TRP A 5 -18.21 -4.81 6.19
CA TRP A 5 -18.79 -5.20 7.48
C TRP A 5 -19.60 -4.04 8.05
N ARG A 6 -20.28 -4.30 9.14
CA ARG A 6 -20.99 -3.27 9.92
C ARG A 6 -20.46 -3.25 11.35
N GLU A 7 -20.31 -2.06 11.89
CA GLU A 7 -19.94 -1.85 13.29
C GLU A 7 -20.94 -2.57 14.21
N GLY A 8 -20.43 -3.27 15.22
CA GLY A 8 -21.21 -4.04 16.19
C GLY A 8 -21.44 -5.50 15.84
N GLU A 9 -21.29 -5.91 14.55
CA GLU A 9 -21.43 -7.33 14.16
C GLU A 9 -20.20 -8.17 14.57
N THR A 10 -20.40 -9.47 14.66
CA THR A 10 -19.29 -10.43 14.82
C THR A 10 -19.01 -11.07 13.48
N VAL A 11 -17.80 -10.83 12.97
CA VAL A 11 -17.34 -11.45 11.72
C VAL A 11 -16.63 -12.77 11.99
N THR A 12 -16.76 -13.69 11.03
CA THR A 12 -16.03 -14.96 11.03
C THR A 12 -15.44 -15.15 9.64
N ILE A 13 -14.11 -15.12 9.54
CA ILE A 13 -13.39 -15.25 8.29
C ILE A 13 -12.53 -16.51 8.34
N ARG A 14 -12.74 -17.43 7.41
CA ARG A 14 -11.97 -18.66 7.27
C ARG A 14 -10.96 -18.47 6.15
N VAL A 15 -9.68 -18.52 6.48
CA VAL A 15 -8.57 -18.39 5.53
C VAL A 15 -7.91 -19.75 5.36
N THR A 16 -8.05 -20.33 4.17
CA THR A 16 -7.37 -21.57 3.79
C THR A 16 -6.11 -21.25 3.00
N ASN A 17 -4.96 -21.66 3.50
CA ASN A 17 -3.68 -21.44 2.83
C ASN A 17 -3.48 -22.48 1.70
N LYS A 18 -3.52 -22.01 0.46
CA LYS A 18 -3.20 -22.83 -0.73
C LYS A 18 -1.82 -22.52 -1.31
N LEU A 19 -1.02 -21.69 -0.64
CA LEU A 19 0.36 -21.40 -1.03
C LEU A 19 1.27 -22.55 -0.62
N ARG A 20 2.50 -22.53 -1.14
CA ARG A 20 3.55 -23.50 -0.78
C ARG A 20 4.30 -23.14 0.50
N GLU A 21 4.05 -21.98 1.04
CA GLU A 21 4.67 -21.41 2.24
C GLU A 21 3.61 -20.97 3.25
N ALA A 22 4.02 -20.74 4.49
CA ALA A 22 3.12 -20.22 5.51
C ALA A 22 2.62 -18.81 5.14
N THR A 23 1.39 -18.50 5.56
CA THR A 23 0.77 -17.20 5.34
C THR A 23 0.09 -16.67 6.59
N SER A 24 -0.41 -15.46 6.51
CA SER A 24 -1.17 -14.80 7.56
C SER A 24 -2.04 -13.71 6.97
N ILE A 25 -3.06 -13.27 7.71
CA ILE A 25 -3.82 -12.05 7.38
C ILE A 25 -3.83 -11.15 8.61
N HIS A 26 -3.23 -9.99 8.50
CA HIS A 26 -3.33 -8.91 9.47
C HIS A 26 -4.45 -7.95 9.08
N TRP A 27 -5.21 -7.50 10.06
CA TRP A 27 -6.35 -6.59 9.92
C TRP A 27 -5.93 -5.18 10.30
N HIS A 28 -5.31 -4.48 9.38
CA HIS A 28 -4.63 -3.23 9.65
C HIS A 28 -5.57 -2.13 10.15
N GLY A 29 -5.27 -1.60 11.35
CA GLY A 29 -6.03 -0.54 11.98
C GLY A 29 -7.34 -1.00 12.67
N ILE A 30 -7.61 -2.29 12.74
CA ILE A 30 -8.82 -2.84 13.37
C ILE A 30 -8.55 -3.13 14.86
N ILE A 31 -9.44 -2.68 15.73
CA ILE A 31 -9.44 -3.01 17.16
C ILE A 31 -10.08 -4.39 17.34
N LEU A 32 -9.26 -5.37 17.72
CA LEU A 32 -9.67 -6.77 17.82
C LEU A 32 -8.87 -7.51 18.91
N PRO A 33 -9.31 -8.72 19.31
CA PRO A 33 -8.54 -9.54 20.24
C PRO A 33 -7.16 -9.89 19.69
N TYR A 34 -6.14 -9.79 20.52
CA TYR A 34 -4.74 -10.04 20.18
C TYR A 34 -4.50 -11.32 19.35
N GLN A 35 -5.17 -12.44 19.71
CA GLN A 35 -5.03 -13.71 19.00
C GLN A 35 -5.56 -13.69 17.58
N MET A 36 -6.34 -12.67 17.21
CA MET A 36 -6.94 -12.47 15.89
C MET A 36 -6.19 -11.43 15.05
N ASP A 37 -5.12 -10.84 15.58
CA ASP A 37 -4.36 -9.77 14.91
C ASP A 37 -3.59 -10.25 13.67
N GLY A 38 -3.25 -11.54 13.62
CA GLY A 38 -2.72 -12.17 12.41
C GLY A 38 -1.23 -11.91 12.16
N VAL A 39 -0.45 -11.59 13.20
CA VAL A 39 1.01 -11.36 13.10
C VAL A 39 1.76 -12.62 13.54
N PRO A 40 2.40 -13.38 12.60
CA PRO A 40 3.10 -14.61 12.93
C PRO A 40 4.26 -14.40 13.91
N GLY A 41 4.38 -15.33 14.86
CA GLY A 41 5.42 -15.27 15.90
C GLY A 41 5.12 -14.28 17.03
N ILE A 42 4.07 -13.46 16.88
CA ILE A 42 3.59 -12.53 17.91
C ILE A 42 2.19 -12.95 18.37
N SER A 43 1.17 -12.81 17.54
CA SER A 43 -0.21 -13.09 17.92
C SER A 43 -0.67 -14.51 17.64
N PHE A 44 -0.03 -15.22 16.71
CA PHE A 44 -0.31 -16.62 16.39
C PHE A 44 0.88 -17.27 15.61
N ALA A 45 0.78 -18.56 15.30
CA ALA A 45 1.86 -19.29 14.63
C ALA A 45 1.92 -19.10 13.11
N GLY A 46 0.93 -18.42 12.52
CA GLY A 46 0.74 -18.38 11.07
C GLY A 46 -0.15 -19.53 10.58
N ILE A 47 -0.41 -19.57 9.27
CA ILE A 47 -1.25 -20.58 8.61
C ILE A 47 -0.35 -21.42 7.71
N PRO A 48 -0.01 -22.67 8.09
CA PRO A 48 0.78 -23.57 7.26
C PRO A 48 0.10 -23.89 5.92
N PRO A 49 0.86 -24.37 4.91
CA PRO A 49 0.29 -24.85 3.65
C PRO A 49 -0.79 -25.92 3.87
N GLY A 50 -1.92 -25.78 3.20
CA GLY A 50 -3.06 -26.70 3.28
C GLY A 50 -3.98 -26.49 4.48
N GLU A 51 -3.57 -25.72 5.49
CA GLU A 51 -4.36 -25.49 6.69
C GLU A 51 -5.34 -24.32 6.55
N THR A 52 -6.32 -24.29 7.46
CA THR A 52 -7.33 -23.23 7.56
C THR A 52 -7.31 -22.62 8.95
N PHE A 53 -7.14 -21.30 9.03
CA PHE A 53 -7.32 -20.55 10.26
C PHE A 53 -8.66 -19.80 10.23
N THR A 54 -9.33 -19.71 11.38
CA THR A 54 -10.60 -19.01 11.51
C THR A 54 -10.41 -17.78 12.40
N TYR A 55 -10.46 -16.61 11.78
CA TYR A 55 -10.54 -15.34 12.48
C TYR A 55 -11.98 -15.10 12.90
N ARG A 56 -12.18 -14.77 14.18
CA ARG A 56 -13.52 -14.43 14.70
C ARG A 56 -13.40 -13.32 15.73
N PHE A 57 -14.02 -12.17 15.42
CA PHE A 57 -13.99 -11.00 16.31
C PHE A 57 -15.20 -10.11 16.09
N LYS A 58 -15.50 -9.30 17.13
CA LYS A 58 -16.53 -8.27 17.05
C LYS A 58 -15.92 -7.02 16.42
N VAL A 59 -16.61 -6.44 15.46
CA VAL A 59 -16.24 -5.18 14.80
C VAL A 59 -16.66 -4.02 15.73
N GLN A 60 -15.69 -3.21 16.21
CA GLN A 60 -15.91 -2.21 17.24
C GLN A 60 -15.81 -0.77 16.74
N GLN A 61 -15.60 -0.58 15.44
CA GLN A 61 -15.34 0.74 14.84
C GLN A 61 -15.92 0.78 13.43
N SER A 62 -16.14 1.99 12.91
CA SER A 62 -16.50 2.23 11.51
C SER A 62 -15.38 2.96 10.78
N GLY A 63 -15.36 2.89 9.46
CA GLY A 63 -14.35 3.57 8.64
C GLY A 63 -13.88 2.77 7.44
N SER A 64 -12.72 3.18 6.92
CA SER A 64 -12.04 2.52 5.79
C SER A 64 -10.67 2.05 6.26
N TYR A 65 -10.40 0.78 6.08
CA TYR A 65 -9.22 0.06 6.55
C TYR A 65 -8.74 -0.88 5.45
N TRP A 66 -7.73 -1.70 5.75
CA TRP A 66 -7.23 -2.70 4.82
C TRP A 66 -6.72 -3.94 5.56
N TYR A 67 -6.54 -5.01 4.84
CA TYR A 67 -5.91 -6.23 5.33
C TYR A 67 -4.76 -6.60 4.41
N HIS A 68 -3.76 -7.27 4.96
CA HIS A 68 -2.62 -7.74 4.19
C HIS A 68 -1.95 -8.95 4.85
N SER A 69 -1.09 -9.63 4.10
CA SER A 69 -0.22 -10.64 4.68
C SER A 69 0.85 -9.99 5.56
N HIS A 70 1.14 -10.63 6.69
CA HIS A 70 2.29 -10.29 7.53
C HIS A 70 3.36 -11.40 7.46
N SER A 71 3.43 -12.11 6.33
CA SER A 71 4.34 -13.22 6.08
C SER A 71 5.21 -12.95 4.84
N GLY A 72 6.52 -12.86 5.02
CA GLY A 72 7.46 -12.60 3.94
C GLY A 72 7.14 -11.34 3.15
N MET A 73 7.27 -11.42 1.82
CA MET A 73 6.94 -10.33 0.89
C MET A 73 5.59 -10.56 0.18
N GLN A 74 4.66 -11.31 0.81
CA GLN A 74 3.38 -11.66 0.19
C GLN A 74 2.48 -10.45 -0.04
N GLU A 75 2.60 -9.41 0.78
CA GLU A 75 1.92 -8.14 0.57
C GLU A 75 2.31 -7.53 -0.79
N LEU A 76 3.59 -7.40 -1.08
CA LEU A 76 4.09 -6.85 -2.35
C LEU A 76 3.75 -7.73 -3.56
N THR A 77 3.39 -8.99 -3.35
CA THR A 77 2.89 -9.89 -4.40
C THR A 77 1.36 -9.93 -4.51
N GLY A 78 0.67 -8.97 -3.87
CA GLY A 78 -0.76 -8.76 -4.04
C GLY A 78 -1.66 -9.36 -2.96
N MET A 79 -1.11 -9.83 -1.83
CA MET A 79 -1.93 -10.34 -0.73
C MET A 79 -2.40 -9.22 0.19
N TYR A 80 -3.30 -8.40 -0.31
CA TYR A 80 -3.94 -7.29 0.41
C TYR A 80 -5.34 -7.01 -0.13
N GLY A 81 -6.08 -6.16 0.57
CA GLY A 81 -7.36 -5.65 0.11
C GLY A 81 -7.99 -4.66 1.09
N ALA A 82 -8.97 -3.91 0.63
CA ALA A 82 -9.66 -2.92 1.44
C ALA A 82 -10.70 -3.55 2.38
N ILE A 83 -10.93 -2.89 3.51
CA ILE A 83 -12.02 -3.18 4.44
C ILE A 83 -12.85 -1.91 4.61
N ILE A 84 -14.15 -2.01 4.42
CA ILE A 84 -15.10 -0.94 4.71
C ILE A 84 -15.99 -1.40 5.84
N ILE A 85 -16.08 -0.58 6.88
CA ILE A 85 -16.96 -0.84 8.02
C ILE A 85 -17.99 0.28 8.08
N ASP A 86 -19.23 -0.08 7.78
CA ASP A 86 -20.36 0.84 7.88
C ASP A 86 -20.70 1.10 9.36
N PRO A 87 -21.08 2.32 9.75
CA PRO A 87 -21.42 2.63 11.13
C PRO A 87 -22.67 1.87 11.61
N ALA A 88 -22.75 1.62 12.92
CA ALA A 88 -23.93 1.00 13.54
C ALA A 88 -25.19 1.87 13.40
N GLY A 89 -25.02 3.19 13.50
CA GLY A 89 -26.05 4.21 13.34
C GLY A 89 -26.22 4.69 11.89
N PRO A 90 -27.04 5.72 11.68
CA PRO A 90 -27.18 6.35 10.38
C PRO A 90 -25.86 6.94 9.90
N GLU A 91 -25.58 6.79 8.61
CA GLU A 91 -24.41 7.41 7.98
C GLU A 91 -24.52 8.94 8.01
N THR A 92 -23.53 9.62 8.56
CA THR A 92 -23.52 11.07 8.71
C THR A 92 -23.23 11.81 7.41
N ILE A 93 -22.43 11.18 6.51
CA ILE A 93 -22.09 11.74 5.22
C ILE A 93 -22.91 11.04 4.14
N ARG A 94 -23.90 11.73 3.63
CA ARG A 94 -24.75 11.18 2.57
C ARG A 94 -24.05 11.29 1.21
N ALA A 95 -23.94 10.15 0.53
CA ALA A 95 -23.41 10.04 -0.82
C ALA A 95 -24.36 9.22 -1.70
N ASP A 96 -24.45 9.58 -2.97
CA ASP A 96 -25.25 8.86 -3.96
C ASP A 96 -24.41 7.76 -4.61
N ARG A 97 -23.09 7.92 -4.60
CA ARG A 97 -22.08 6.94 -5.02
C ARG A 97 -21.01 6.80 -3.95
N ASP A 98 -20.57 5.58 -3.71
CA ASP A 98 -19.52 5.26 -2.74
C ASP A 98 -18.51 4.33 -3.43
N HIS A 99 -17.33 4.86 -3.75
CA HIS A 99 -16.26 4.15 -4.44
C HIS A 99 -15.07 3.96 -3.52
N VAL A 100 -14.57 2.72 -3.46
CA VAL A 100 -13.32 2.40 -2.76
C VAL A 100 -12.19 2.49 -3.76
N VAL A 101 -11.15 3.25 -3.40
CA VAL A 101 -9.91 3.38 -4.19
C VAL A 101 -8.77 2.90 -3.33
N LEU A 102 -8.29 1.70 -3.60
CA LEU A 102 -7.14 1.11 -2.93
C LEU A 102 -5.91 1.39 -3.78
N PHE A 103 -4.98 2.17 -3.22
CA PHE A 103 -3.66 2.40 -3.81
C PHE A 103 -2.70 1.35 -3.27
N SER A 104 -1.89 0.79 -4.15
CA SER A 104 -0.92 -0.24 -3.82
C SER A 104 0.28 -0.21 -4.76
N ASP A 105 1.33 -0.92 -4.39
CA ASP A 105 2.56 -1.08 -5.14
C ASP A 105 2.63 -2.44 -5.81
N TRP A 106 3.34 -2.51 -6.93
CA TRP A 106 3.60 -3.72 -7.65
C TRP A 106 5.01 -3.75 -8.23
N THR A 107 5.62 -4.90 -8.24
CA THR A 107 6.85 -5.15 -9.00
C THR A 107 6.73 -6.45 -9.80
N ASP A 108 7.26 -6.45 -11.02
CA ASP A 108 7.40 -7.65 -11.84
C ASP A 108 8.68 -8.44 -11.49
N GLU A 109 9.58 -7.83 -10.71
CA GLU A 109 10.77 -8.50 -10.17
C GLU A 109 10.40 -9.25 -8.88
N ASP A 110 11.14 -10.35 -8.59
CA ASP A 110 11.03 -11.05 -7.31
C ASP A 110 11.28 -10.06 -6.15
N PRO A 111 10.30 -9.83 -5.25
CA PRO A 111 10.41 -8.87 -4.16
C PRO A 111 11.61 -9.12 -3.24
N MET A 112 12.02 -10.37 -3.04
CA MET A 112 13.20 -10.71 -2.24
C MET A 112 14.49 -10.26 -2.91
N ARG A 113 14.54 -10.27 -4.24
CA ARG A 113 15.68 -9.71 -5.00
C ARG A 113 15.69 -8.19 -4.94
N VAL A 114 14.53 -7.54 -5.08
CA VAL A 114 14.40 -6.09 -4.90
C VAL A 114 14.91 -5.70 -3.52
N PHE A 115 14.43 -6.35 -2.47
CA PHE A 115 14.85 -6.11 -1.10
C PHE A 115 16.37 -6.31 -0.89
N ALA A 116 16.92 -7.40 -1.43
CA ALA A 116 18.35 -7.67 -1.34
C ALA A 116 19.21 -6.57 -2.00
N LYS A 117 18.79 -6.07 -3.16
CA LYS A 117 19.45 -4.95 -3.85
C LYS A 117 19.41 -3.66 -3.02
N LEU A 118 18.22 -3.31 -2.52
CA LEU A 118 18.02 -2.10 -1.71
C LEU A 118 18.78 -2.13 -0.38
N LYS A 119 18.96 -3.32 0.21
CA LYS A 119 19.81 -3.49 1.41
C LYS A 119 21.29 -3.21 1.16
N VAL A 120 21.77 -3.49 -0.05
CA VAL A 120 23.16 -3.22 -0.43
C VAL A 120 23.32 -1.78 -0.90
N GLN A 121 22.36 -1.28 -1.66
CA GLN A 121 22.37 0.06 -2.24
C GLN A 121 20.93 0.61 -2.26
N GLY A 122 20.60 1.52 -1.35
CA GLY A 122 19.24 2.08 -1.20
C GLY A 122 18.74 2.82 -2.44
N ASP A 123 19.66 3.38 -3.24
CA ASP A 123 19.36 4.10 -4.48
C ASP A 123 19.55 3.25 -5.75
N TYR A 124 19.54 1.90 -5.63
CA TYR A 124 19.81 0.98 -6.74
C TYR A 124 18.95 1.24 -7.97
N TYR A 125 17.66 1.56 -7.80
CA TYR A 125 16.71 1.83 -8.88
C TYR A 125 16.61 3.31 -9.25
N ASN A 126 17.41 4.18 -8.61
CA ASN A 126 17.36 5.60 -8.90
C ASN A 126 18.23 5.95 -10.11
N TYR A 127 17.65 5.85 -11.28
CA TYR A 127 18.33 6.15 -12.55
C TYR A 127 18.36 7.66 -12.88
N ASN A 128 17.69 8.50 -12.09
CA ASN A 128 17.59 9.95 -12.32
C ASN A 128 18.53 10.77 -11.42
N GLN A 129 19.61 10.16 -10.94
CA GLN A 129 20.61 10.89 -10.15
C GLN A 129 21.29 11.98 -10.98
N PRO A 130 21.46 13.20 -10.42
CA PRO A 130 22.12 14.29 -11.14
C PRO A 130 23.59 13.95 -11.38
N THR A 131 23.94 13.85 -12.65
CA THR A 131 25.31 13.59 -13.11
C THR A 131 26.12 14.89 -13.25
N VAL A 132 27.43 14.74 -13.46
CA VAL A 132 28.30 15.88 -13.80
C VAL A 132 27.87 16.50 -15.15
N PHE A 133 27.40 15.69 -16.10
CA PHE A 133 26.88 16.21 -17.36
C PHE A 133 25.60 17.04 -17.16
N ASP A 134 24.74 16.64 -16.25
CA ASP A 134 23.54 17.41 -15.89
C ASP A 134 23.92 18.75 -15.26
N PHE A 135 25.03 18.80 -14.49
CA PHE A 135 25.54 20.07 -13.98
C PHE A 135 25.91 21.03 -15.10
N PHE A 136 26.69 20.60 -16.07
CA PHE A 136 27.07 21.45 -17.18
C PHE A 136 25.88 21.88 -18.04
N ARG A 137 24.92 20.98 -18.25
CA ARG A 137 23.66 21.31 -18.94
C ARG A 137 22.83 22.34 -18.18
N ASP A 138 22.64 22.14 -16.89
CA ASP A 138 21.91 23.08 -16.02
C ASP A 138 22.63 24.43 -15.93
N ALA A 139 23.95 24.43 -15.75
CA ALA A 139 24.76 25.63 -15.70
C ALA A 139 24.72 26.43 -17.03
N SER A 140 24.70 25.73 -18.16
CA SER A 140 24.57 26.36 -19.49
C SER A 140 23.18 26.98 -19.71
N ARG A 141 22.13 26.37 -19.15
CA ARG A 141 20.74 26.81 -19.33
C ARG A 141 20.35 27.89 -18.32
N ASP A 142 20.64 27.67 -17.05
CA ASP A 142 20.10 28.45 -15.91
C ASP A 142 21.18 29.28 -15.21
N GLY A 143 22.44 29.13 -15.58
CA GLY A 143 23.61 29.75 -14.96
C GLY A 143 24.23 28.87 -13.84
N VAL A 144 25.52 29.09 -13.60
CA VAL A 144 26.32 28.31 -12.65
C VAL A 144 25.78 28.41 -11.22
N SER A 145 25.38 29.60 -10.79
CA SER A 145 24.83 29.82 -9.45
C SER A 145 23.56 29.00 -9.23
N ALA A 146 22.60 29.06 -10.14
CA ALA A 146 21.33 28.30 -10.04
C ALA A 146 21.62 26.77 -10.05
N ALA A 147 22.55 26.29 -10.85
CA ALA A 147 22.94 24.89 -10.89
C ALA A 147 23.59 24.42 -9.60
N LEU A 148 24.38 25.27 -8.93
CA LEU A 148 24.96 25.01 -7.61
C LEU A 148 23.92 25.04 -6.51
N ASP A 149 23.03 26.02 -6.50
CA ASP A 149 21.97 26.16 -5.49
C ASP A 149 21.01 24.97 -5.52
N LYS A 150 20.64 24.49 -6.71
CA LYS A 150 19.84 23.28 -6.90
C LYS A 150 20.51 22.05 -6.26
N ARG A 151 21.83 21.88 -6.44
CA ARG A 151 22.58 20.75 -5.87
C ARG A 151 22.83 20.89 -4.38
N LYS A 152 23.03 22.12 -3.90
CA LYS A 152 23.15 22.40 -2.47
C LYS A 152 21.90 22.00 -1.72
N MET A 153 20.73 22.36 -2.22
CA MET A 153 19.44 21.98 -1.65
C MET A 153 19.30 20.44 -1.54
N TRP A 154 19.70 19.70 -2.58
CA TRP A 154 19.68 18.24 -2.53
C TRP A 154 20.66 17.65 -1.50
N ASN A 155 21.86 18.20 -1.42
CA ASN A 155 22.86 17.77 -0.45
C ASN A 155 22.43 18.06 0.99
N GLU A 156 21.78 19.17 1.24
CA GLU A 156 21.29 19.54 2.56
C GLU A 156 20.11 18.66 2.99
N MET A 157 19.20 18.36 2.10
CA MET A 157 18.05 17.49 2.36
C MET A 157 18.45 16.00 2.38
N ARG A 158 19.62 15.63 1.89
CA ARG A 158 20.06 14.25 1.64
C ARG A 158 19.02 13.42 0.85
N MET A 159 18.20 14.13 0.10
CA MET A 159 17.16 13.55 -0.74
C MET A 159 17.60 13.55 -2.19
N ASN A 160 17.29 12.50 -2.87
CA ASN A 160 17.32 12.43 -4.32
C ASN A 160 15.97 12.92 -4.90
N PRO A 161 15.89 13.30 -6.20
CA PRO A 161 14.59 13.53 -6.85
C PRO A 161 13.63 12.36 -6.76
N THR A 162 14.15 11.16 -6.58
CA THR A 162 13.49 9.97 -6.07
C THR A 162 13.89 9.83 -4.61
N ASP A 163 12.96 9.91 -3.69
CA ASP A 163 13.23 9.75 -2.26
C ASP A 163 13.90 8.38 -2.04
N LEU A 164 15.09 8.42 -1.40
CA LEU A 164 15.87 7.19 -1.16
C LEU A 164 15.26 6.32 -0.05
N ALA A 165 14.46 6.93 0.80
CA ALA A 165 13.83 6.23 1.92
C ALA A 165 12.54 5.53 1.48
N ASP A 166 11.91 6.00 0.41
CA ASP A 166 10.66 5.46 -0.10
C ASP A 166 10.89 4.64 -1.35
N LEU A 167 10.22 3.50 -1.43
CA LEU A 167 10.10 2.71 -2.63
C LEU A 167 9.30 3.53 -3.66
N SER A 168 10.02 4.21 -4.54
CA SER A 168 9.44 5.14 -5.50
C SER A 168 8.93 4.44 -6.76
N SER A 169 8.29 5.20 -7.65
CA SER A 169 7.89 4.75 -9.00
C SER A 169 9.08 4.29 -9.86
N ALA A 170 10.34 4.54 -9.46
CA ALA A 170 11.52 3.97 -10.09
C ALA A 170 11.70 2.49 -9.73
N THR A 171 11.24 2.08 -8.54
CA THR A 171 11.32 0.71 -8.04
C THR A 171 10.02 -0.07 -8.30
N LEU A 172 8.88 0.57 -8.07
CA LEU A 172 7.56 -0.06 -8.06
C LEU A 172 6.60 0.64 -9.03
N THR A 173 5.61 -0.10 -9.50
CA THR A 173 4.47 0.44 -10.25
C THR A 173 3.32 0.71 -9.28
N TYR A 174 2.84 1.94 -9.24
CA TYR A 174 1.67 2.30 -8.44
C TYR A 174 0.38 1.82 -9.11
N LEU A 175 -0.50 1.23 -8.32
CA LEU A 175 -1.79 0.72 -8.78
C LEU A 175 -2.94 1.43 -8.07
N ALA A 176 -4.04 1.63 -8.79
CA ALA A 176 -5.34 1.98 -8.22
C ALA A 176 -6.32 0.82 -8.46
N ASN A 177 -6.77 0.18 -7.37
CA ASN A 177 -7.60 -1.03 -7.44
C ASN A 177 -7.01 -2.14 -8.33
N GLY A 178 -5.70 -2.31 -8.32
CA GLY A 178 -4.98 -3.29 -9.13
C GLY A 178 -4.79 -2.89 -10.61
N VAL A 179 -5.12 -1.65 -10.97
CA VAL A 179 -4.99 -1.13 -12.35
C VAL A 179 -3.83 -0.16 -12.41
N THR A 180 -2.93 -0.33 -13.38
CA THR A 180 -1.82 0.58 -13.65
C THR A 180 -2.31 1.93 -14.15
N PRO A 181 -1.49 3.01 -14.10
CA PRO A 181 -1.85 4.31 -14.69
C PRO A 181 -2.26 4.20 -16.16
N ALA A 182 -1.60 3.35 -16.94
CA ALA A 182 -1.94 3.12 -18.35
C ALA A 182 -3.31 2.43 -18.53
N GLY A 183 -3.70 1.58 -17.57
CA GLY A 183 -5.02 0.92 -17.55
C GLY A 183 -6.17 1.85 -17.16
N ASN A 184 -5.86 3.02 -16.60
CA ASN A 184 -6.79 4.12 -16.32
C ASN A 184 -8.06 3.68 -15.55
N TRP A 185 -7.91 3.32 -14.28
CA TRP A 185 -9.06 2.99 -13.43
C TRP A 185 -10.11 4.11 -13.43
N THR A 186 -11.36 3.75 -13.60
CA THR A 186 -12.47 4.72 -13.69
C THR A 186 -13.61 4.35 -12.76
N ALA A 187 -14.31 5.37 -12.26
CA ALA A 187 -15.54 5.24 -11.50
C ALA A 187 -16.64 6.09 -12.16
N LEU A 188 -17.85 5.54 -12.19
CA LEU A 188 -18.97 6.19 -12.87
C LEU A 188 -19.85 6.96 -11.87
N PHE A 189 -20.28 8.15 -12.29
CA PHE A 189 -21.28 8.94 -11.58
C PHE A 189 -22.12 9.75 -12.61
N ARG A 190 -23.28 10.25 -12.16
CA ARG A 190 -24.13 11.13 -12.95
C ARG A 190 -23.96 12.57 -12.49
N PRO A 191 -24.07 13.57 -13.38
CA PRO A 191 -24.10 14.97 -12.99
C PRO A 191 -25.14 15.24 -11.88
N GLY A 192 -24.71 15.95 -10.82
CA GLY A 192 -25.54 16.23 -9.64
C GLY A 192 -25.49 15.18 -8.53
N GLU A 193 -24.93 14.00 -8.76
CA GLU A 193 -24.69 13.01 -7.69
C GLU A 193 -23.51 13.43 -6.78
N ARG A 194 -23.66 13.18 -5.48
CA ARG A 194 -22.59 13.31 -4.51
C ARG A 194 -21.77 12.03 -4.49
N VAL A 195 -20.48 12.16 -4.78
CA VAL A 195 -19.57 11.02 -4.85
C VAL A 195 -18.69 11.00 -3.59
N ARG A 196 -18.67 9.86 -2.89
CA ARG A 196 -17.68 9.56 -1.86
C ARG A 196 -16.57 8.72 -2.48
N LEU A 197 -15.34 9.15 -2.29
CA LEU A 197 -14.15 8.34 -2.56
C LEU A 197 -13.56 7.91 -1.22
N ARG A 198 -13.47 6.62 -0.97
CA ARG A 198 -12.77 6.02 0.18
C ARG A 198 -11.37 5.64 -0.27
N MET A 199 -10.42 6.50 0.02
CA MET A 199 -9.02 6.28 -0.33
C MET A 199 -8.36 5.44 0.75
N VAL A 200 -7.79 4.30 0.37
CA VAL A 200 -7.05 3.38 1.23
C VAL A 200 -5.66 3.24 0.64
N LEU A 201 -4.64 3.54 1.45
CA LEU A 201 -3.24 3.41 1.04
C LEU A 201 -2.68 2.11 1.65
N SER A 202 -2.31 1.19 0.76
CA SER A 202 -1.58 -0.04 1.06
C SER A 202 -0.24 0.07 0.33
N LEU A 203 0.56 1.06 0.73
CA LEU A 203 1.90 1.32 0.20
C LEU A 203 2.92 0.78 1.21
N ILE A 204 3.95 0.10 0.70
CA ILE A 204 5.05 -0.44 1.50
C ILE A 204 6.12 0.63 1.71
#